data_cd22c77f8a8901dfa544182505171031
#
_entry.id   cd22c77f8a8901dfa544182505171031
#
_cell.length_a   1.000
_cell.length_b   1.000
_cell.length_c   1.000
_cell.angle_alpha   90.00
_cell.angle_beta   90.00
_cell.angle_gamma   90.00
#
_symmetry.space_group_name_H-M   'P 1'
#
loop_
_entity.id
_entity.type
_entity.pdbx_description
1 polymer ?
#
loop_
_entity_poly.entity_id
_entity_poly.type
_entity_poly.pdbx_seq_one_letter_code
_entity_poly.pdbx_strand_id
1 'polypeptide(L)'
;MVEIICLGDSLTYGYPYGPKDSWVELASNATGLSIVNRGINGETTGDMLSRFAKDVVQKAPGVVVILGGTNDAWAGISASEVRKNMDTMTENALTAKIRPILALPPPIYRQLGDRGLEVVAHRLEHYRETYRDLVREQKLDIIDFYTPLLDADTGWGKKEFFHGDAHPSLKGYRKMGETAVAFLYAYYGL
;
A
#
# COMPACT_ATOMS: atom_id res chain seq x y z
N MET A 1 17.18 17.28 0.76
CA MET A 1 16.87 15.95 0.20
C MET A 1 15.40 15.72 0.46
N VAL A 2 14.59 15.37 -0.53
CA VAL A 2 13.15 15.11 -0.33
C VAL A 2 13.04 13.77 0.40
N GLU A 3 12.44 13.78 1.58
CA GLU A 3 12.14 12.57 2.32
C GLU A 3 10.79 12.01 1.85
N ILE A 4 10.70 10.71 1.69
CA ILE A 4 9.46 9.98 1.38
C ILE A 4 9.07 9.20 2.62
N ILE A 5 7.84 9.33 3.08
CA ILE A 5 7.28 8.48 4.13
C ILE A 5 6.34 7.47 3.49
N CYS A 6 6.54 6.17 3.75
CA CYS A 6 5.61 5.12 3.38
C CYS A 6 4.77 4.74 4.62
N LEU A 7 3.54 5.23 4.66
CA LEU A 7 2.55 4.93 5.69
C LEU A 7 1.76 3.69 5.29
N GLY A 8 1.58 2.74 6.21
CA GLY A 8 0.79 1.54 5.92
C GLY A 8 0.75 0.53 7.07
N ASP A 9 0.29 -0.64 6.73
CA ASP A 9 0.13 -1.78 7.63
C ASP A 9 1.32 -2.77 7.57
N SER A 10 1.06 -4.06 7.79
CA SER A 10 2.05 -5.13 7.72
C SER A 10 2.70 -5.28 6.35
N LEU A 11 2.00 -4.92 5.27
CA LEU A 11 2.53 -4.97 3.90
C LEU A 11 3.60 -3.89 3.66
N THR A 12 3.50 -2.76 4.35
CA THR A 12 4.53 -1.72 4.35
C THR A 12 5.65 -2.06 5.31
N TYR A 13 5.32 -2.58 6.51
CA TYR A 13 6.31 -3.03 7.49
C TYR A 13 7.27 -4.09 6.94
N GLY A 14 6.75 -5.04 6.12
CA GLY A 14 7.52 -6.16 5.59
C GLY A 14 7.29 -7.48 6.34
N TYR A 15 6.11 -7.65 6.97
CA TYR A 15 5.77 -8.88 7.69
C TYR A 15 5.70 -10.10 6.74
N PRO A 16 6.20 -11.28 7.12
CA PRO A 16 6.75 -11.67 8.44
C PRO A 16 8.26 -11.42 8.62
N TYR A 17 8.95 -10.89 7.63
CA TYR A 17 10.42 -10.80 7.60
C TYR A 17 10.96 -9.55 8.31
N GLY A 18 10.23 -8.42 8.24
CA GLY A 18 10.58 -7.16 8.87
C GLY A 18 11.03 -6.06 7.88
N PRO A 19 11.28 -4.84 8.38
CA PRO A 19 11.51 -3.67 7.54
C PRO A 19 12.66 -3.79 6.54
N LYS A 20 13.72 -4.53 6.87
CA LYS A 20 14.89 -4.72 6.00
C LYS A 20 14.59 -5.51 4.71
N ASP A 21 13.53 -6.33 4.74
CA ASP A 21 13.10 -7.13 3.60
C ASP A 21 11.83 -6.55 2.94
N SER A 22 11.37 -5.38 3.40
CA SER A 22 10.20 -4.71 2.86
C SER A 22 10.46 -4.11 1.49
N TRP A 23 9.41 -3.89 0.72
CA TRP A 23 9.49 -3.16 -0.54
C TRP A 23 10.02 -1.73 -0.35
N VAL A 24 9.81 -1.12 0.83
CA VAL A 24 10.28 0.23 1.17
C VAL A 24 11.80 0.28 1.21
N GLU A 25 12.43 -0.66 1.94
CA GLU A 25 13.88 -0.75 2.02
C GLU A 25 14.51 -1.08 0.66
N LEU A 26 13.89 -2.00 -0.09
CA LEU A 26 14.34 -2.33 -1.45
C LEU A 26 14.30 -1.12 -2.36
N ALA A 27 13.22 -0.32 -2.30
CA ALA A 27 13.11 0.90 -3.08
C ALA A 27 14.12 1.97 -2.65
N SER A 28 14.33 2.17 -1.35
CA SER A 28 15.33 3.11 -0.81
C SER A 28 16.74 2.77 -1.29
N ASN A 29 17.13 1.50 -1.15
CA ASN A 29 18.47 1.04 -1.54
C ASN A 29 18.71 1.15 -3.06
N ALA A 30 17.71 0.84 -3.87
CA ALA A 30 17.85 0.85 -5.32
C ALA A 30 17.86 2.27 -5.92
N THR A 31 17.11 3.20 -5.33
CA THR A 31 16.99 4.58 -5.84
C THR A 31 17.96 5.56 -5.17
N GLY A 32 18.49 5.22 -3.99
CA GLY A 32 19.27 6.14 -3.16
C GLY A 32 18.45 7.27 -2.51
N LEU A 33 17.13 7.22 -2.63
CA LEU A 33 16.23 8.19 -2.01
C LEU A 33 16.08 7.90 -0.50
N SER A 34 15.88 8.96 0.30
CA SER A 34 15.51 8.82 1.71
C SER A 34 14.06 8.40 1.83
N ILE A 35 13.81 7.11 2.07
CA ILE A 35 12.47 6.55 2.22
C ILE A 35 12.31 5.95 3.61
N VAL A 36 11.33 6.42 4.36
CA VAL A 36 11.08 6.01 5.75
C VAL A 36 9.89 5.08 5.81
N ASN A 37 10.10 3.87 6.35
CA ASN A 37 9.04 2.90 6.59
C ASN A 37 8.25 3.26 7.87
N ARG A 38 6.95 3.51 7.71
CA ARG A 38 5.96 3.75 8.76
C ARG A 38 4.82 2.73 8.70
N GLY A 39 5.17 1.47 8.39
CA GLY A 39 4.25 0.35 8.47
C GLY A 39 4.07 -0.12 9.92
N ILE A 40 2.82 -0.41 10.31
CA ILE A 40 2.48 -1.03 11.60
C ILE A 40 1.55 -2.20 11.34
N ASN A 41 1.95 -3.39 11.84
CA ASN A 41 1.21 -4.63 11.60
C ASN A 41 -0.23 -4.55 12.13
N GLY A 42 -1.19 -5.00 11.33
CA GLY A 42 -2.58 -5.14 11.74
C GLY A 42 -3.41 -3.86 11.63
N GLU A 43 -2.83 -2.73 11.26
CA GLU A 43 -3.57 -1.47 11.19
C GLU A 43 -4.56 -1.42 10.01
N THR A 44 -5.73 -0.90 10.30
CA THR A 44 -6.75 -0.47 9.33
C THR A 44 -6.46 0.93 8.82
N THR A 45 -7.19 1.37 7.79
CA THR A 45 -7.12 2.77 7.31
C THR A 45 -7.52 3.77 8.38
N GLY A 46 -8.43 3.40 9.29
CA GLY A 46 -8.82 4.22 10.45
C GLY A 46 -7.67 4.40 11.46
N ASP A 47 -6.91 3.32 11.74
CA ASP A 47 -5.75 3.38 12.62
C ASP A 47 -4.64 4.24 12.00
N MET A 48 -4.37 4.06 10.71
CA MET A 48 -3.41 4.87 9.95
C MET A 48 -3.79 6.36 9.99
N LEU A 49 -5.07 6.69 9.81
CA LEU A 49 -5.58 8.07 9.89
C LEU A 49 -5.34 8.65 11.29
N SER A 50 -5.56 7.88 12.35
CA SER A 50 -5.40 8.33 13.74
C SER A 50 -3.99 8.84 14.07
N ARG A 51 -2.96 8.28 13.41
CA ARG A 51 -1.55 8.66 13.61
C ARG A 51 -0.98 9.52 12.47
N PHE A 52 -1.76 9.83 11.43
CA PHE A 52 -1.30 10.55 10.26
C PHE A 52 -0.65 11.89 10.57
N ALA A 53 -1.26 12.66 11.47
CA ALA A 53 -0.71 13.95 11.89
C ALA A 53 0.69 13.83 12.53
N LYS A 54 0.88 12.81 13.38
CA LYS A 54 2.16 12.58 14.07
C LYS A 54 3.24 12.01 13.16
N ASP A 55 2.88 11.01 12.36
CA ASP A 55 3.85 10.22 11.60
C ASP A 55 4.15 10.79 10.21
N VAL A 56 3.28 11.67 9.70
CA VAL A 56 3.43 12.30 8.38
C VAL A 56 3.50 13.81 8.49
N VAL A 57 2.42 14.48 8.93
CA VAL A 57 2.33 15.95 8.86
C VAL A 57 3.43 16.63 9.68
N GLN A 58 3.66 16.19 10.93
CA GLN A 58 4.71 16.76 11.81
C GLN A 58 6.13 16.45 11.32
N LYS A 59 6.31 15.47 10.45
CA LYS A 59 7.62 15.14 9.84
C LYS A 59 7.90 15.96 8.59
N ALA A 60 6.85 16.55 8.00
CA ALA A 60 6.92 17.38 6.81
C ALA A 60 7.75 16.76 5.66
N PRO A 61 7.48 15.49 5.25
CA PRO A 61 8.16 14.91 4.09
C PRO A 61 7.75 15.63 2.81
N GLY A 62 8.51 15.46 1.74
CA GLY A 62 8.07 15.94 0.43
C GLY A 62 6.94 15.10 -0.16
N VAL A 63 6.94 13.80 0.15
CA VAL A 63 6.00 12.81 -0.39
C VAL A 63 5.55 11.85 0.71
N VAL A 64 4.28 11.44 0.67
CA VAL A 64 3.78 10.30 1.45
C VAL A 64 3.17 9.26 0.50
N VAL A 65 3.64 8.01 0.61
CA VAL A 65 2.99 6.85 -0.04
C VAL A 65 2.07 6.19 0.99
N ILE A 66 0.80 5.97 0.64
CA ILE A 66 -0.21 5.40 1.53
C ILE A 66 -0.68 4.06 0.98
N LEU A 67 -0.38 2.97 1.70
CA LEU A 67 -0.78 1.60 1.38
C LEU A 67 -1.59 1.01 2.54
N GLY A 68 -2.89 0.79 2.35
CA GLY A 68 -3.78 0.21 3.36
C GLY A 68 -5.02 -0.43 2.75
N GLY A 69 -5.89 -0.96 3.60
CA GLY A 69 -7.16 -1.56 3.22
C GLY A 69 -7.23 -3.08 3.37
N THR A 70 -6.09 -3.77 3.46
CA THR A 70 -6.10 -5.24 3.61
C THR A 70 -6.74 -5.66 4.93
N ASN A 71 -6.37 -5.03 6.05
CA ASN A 71 -6.98 -5.32 7.34
C ASN A 71 -8.44 -4.84 7.42
N ASP A 72 -8.79 -3.74 6.74
CA ASP A 72 -10.16 -3.27 6.60
C ASP A 72 -11.05 -4.34 5.94
N ALA A 73 -10.52 -5.00 4.88
CA ALA A 73 -11.25 -6.06 4.19
C ALA A 73 -11.51 -7.28 5.10
N TRP A 74 -10.53 -7.68 5.90
CA TRP A 74 -10.69 -8.73 6.91
C TRP A 74 -11.67 -8.32 8.00
N ALA A 75 -11.60 -7.10 8.50
CA ALA A 75 -12.49 -6.56 9.52
C ALA A 75 -13.92 -6.28 9.02
N GLY A 76 -14.14 -6.30 7.70
CA GLY A 76 -15.45 -6.03 7.10
C GLY A 76 -15.86 -4.56 7.10
N ILE A 77 -14.89 -3.66 7.15
CA ILE A 77 -15.11 -2.21 7.06
C ILE A 77 -15.68 -1.88 5.67
N SER A 78 -16.62 -0.94 5.60
CA SER A 78 -17.25 -0.58 4.33
C SER A 78 -16.29 0.16 3.39
N ALA A 79 -16.48 0.01 2.07
CA ALA A 79 -15.71 0.77 1.08
C ALA A 79 -15.88 2.29 1.23
N SER A 80 -17.04 2.75 1.68
CA SER A 80 -17.30 4.17 1.97
C SER A 80 -16.47 4.68 3.14
N GLU A 81 -16.27 3.88 4.18
CA GLU A 81 -15.43 4.27 5.33
C GLU A 81 -13.94 4.27 4.94
N VAL A 82 -13.47 3.23 4.23
CA VAL A 82 -12.11 3.18 3.69
C VAL A 82 -11.85 4.39 2.79
N ARG A 83 -12.80 4.72 1.88
CA ARG A 83 -12.71 5.93 1.04
C ARG A 83 -12.55 7.19 1.88
N LYS A 84 -13.41 7.37 2.87
CA LYS A 84 -13.38 8.54 3.74
C LYS A 84 -12.04 8.68 4.47
N ASN A 85 -11.49 7.58 4.97
CA ASN A 85 -10.19 7.59 5.65
C ASN A 85 -9.06 7.97 4.70
N MET A 86 -9.03 7.38 3.49
CA MET A 86 -8.03 7.69 2.47
C MET A 86 -8.15 9.13 1.98
N ASP A 87 -9.36 9.60 1.71
CA ASP A 87 -9.66 10.97 1.30
C ASP A 87 -9.16 11.98 2.35
N THR A 88 -9.49 11.75 3.62
CA THR A 88 -9.03 12.59 4.73
C THR A 88 -7.49 12.61 4.84
N MET A 89 -6.80 11.47 4.67
CA MET A 89 -5.33 11.43 4.70
C MET A 89 -4.73 12.19 3.51
N THR A 90 -5.28 12.05 2.31
CA THR A 90 -4.79 12.78 1.13
C THR A 90 -5.02 14.29 1.23
N GLU A 91 -6.19 14.73 1.71
CA GLU A 91 -6.49 16.14 1.97
C GLU A 91 -5.56 16.74 3.03
N ASN A 92 -5.32 16.01 4.13
CA ASN A 92 -4.38 16.46 5.18
C ASN A 92 -2.95 16.59 4.64
N ALA A 93 -2.50 15.67 3.77
CA ALA A 93 -1.21 15.77 3.12
C ALA A 93 -1.14 17.02 2.22
N LEU A 94 -2.10 17.20 1.32
CA LEU A 94 -2.15 18.34 0.41
C LEU A 94 -2.20 19.68 1.15
N THR A 95 -2.99 19.76 2.22
CA THR A 95 -3.06 20.96 3.09
C THR A 95 -1.71 21.26 3.72
N ALA A 96 -0.96 20.23 4.11
CA ALA A 96 0.40 20.34 4.66
C ALA A 96 1.49 20.54 3.59
N LYS A 97 1.13 20.67 2.29
CA LYS A 97 2.03 20.75 1.15
C LYS A 97 2.91 19.50 0.96
N ILE A 98 2.41 18.35 1.42
CA ILE A 98 3.01 17.04 1.22
C ILE A 98 2.30 16.39 0.03
N ARG A 99 3.04 15.81 -0.91
CA ARG A 99 2.44 15.16 -2.09
C ARG A 99 2.01 13.74 -1.75
N PRO A 100 0.71 13.41 -1.75
CA PRO A 100 0.25 12.05 -1.51
C PRO A 100 0.32 11.21 -2.78
N ILE A 101 0.75 9.96 -2.62
CA ILE A 101 0.71 8.90 -3.61
C ILE A 101 -0.05 7.75 -2.98
N LEU A 102 -1.10 7.28 -3.63
CA LEU A 102 -1.82 6.09 -3.18
C LEU A 102 -1.14 4.84 -3.72
N ALA A 103 -1.23 3.74 -2.99
CA ALA A 103 -0.79 2.45 -3.48
C ALA A 103 -1.96 1.46 -3.48
N LEU A 104 -2.18 0.77 -4.60
CA LEU A 104 -3.18 -0.29 -4.67
C LEU A 104 -2.69 -1.48 -3.86
N PRO A 105 -3.48 -1.97 -2.88
CA PRO A 105 -3.11 -3.16 -2.13
C PRO A 105 -3.01 -4.37 -3.07
N PRO A 106 -2.02 -5.26 -2.83
CA PRO A 106 -1.84 -6.47 -3.63
C PRO A 106 -3.07 -7.37 -3.59
N PRO A 107 -3.19 -8.35 -4.51
CA PRO A 107 -4.19 -9.39 -4.39
C PRO A 107 -3.89 -10.26 -3.17
N ILE A 108 -4.85 -11.07 -2.76
CA ILE A 108 -4.60 -12.15 -1.79
C ILE A 108 -4.41 -13.47 -2.54
N TYR A 109 -3.63 -14.38 -1.95
CA TYR A 109 -3.46 -15.73 -2.47
C TYR A 109 -4.52 -16.65 -1.87
N ARG A 110 -5.16 -17.45 -2.71
CA ARG A 110 -6.15 -18.42 -2.28
C ARG A 110 -5.53 -19.80 -2.08
N GLN A 111 -5.62 -20.33 -0.86
CA GLN A 111 -5.42 -21.77 -0.65
C GLN A 111 -6.72 -22.52 -0.95
N LEU A 112 -6.58 -23.70 -1.57
CA LEU A 112 -7.74 -24.54 -1.90
C LEU A 112 -8.56 -24.85 -0.64
N GLY A 113 -9.86 -24.57 -0.69
CA GLY A 113 -10.81 -24.89 0.40
C GLY A 113 -11.19 -23.73 1.33
N ASP A 114 -10.57 -22.56 1.22
CA ASP A 114 -10.92 -21.39 2.04
C ASP A 114 -12.02 -20.54 1.38
N ARG A 115 -13.25 -20.69 1.87
CA ARG A 115 -14.43 -19.94 1.37
C ARG A 115 -14.50 -18.50 1.88
N GLY A 116 -13.84 -18.19 2.99
CA GLY A 116 -13.83 -16.84 3.58
C GLY A 116 -13.07 -15.83 2.76
N LEU A 117 -12.04 -16.27 2.03
CA LEU A 117 -11.18 -15.40 1.23
C LEU A 117 -11.89 -14.70 0.07
N GLU A 118 -12.95 -15.29 -0.49
CA GLU A 118 -13.73 -14.67 -1.58
C GLU A 118 -14.34 -13.35 -1.13
N VAL A 119 -14.85 -13.28 0.09
CA VAL A 119 -15.44 -12.06 0.65
C VAL A 119 -14.38 -10.98 0.83
N VAL A 120 -13.20 -11.37 1.33
CA VAL A 120 -12.06 -10.44 1.50
C VAL A 120 -11.56 -9.94 0.15
N ALA A 121 -11.38 -10.82 -0.83
CA ALA A 121 -10.97 -10.47 -2.17
C ALA A 121 -11.94 -9.49 -2.84
N HIS A 122 -13.24 -9.74 -2.72
CA HIS A 122 -14.28 -8.87 -3.26
C HIS A 122 -14.27 -7.47 -2.59
N ARG A 123 -14.10 -7.40 -1.27
CA ARG A 123 -13.95 -6.11 -0.58
C ARG A 123 -12.71 -5.36 -1.05
N LEU A 124 -11.58 -6.05 -1.16
CA LEU A 124 -10.34 -5.46 -1.66
C LEU A 124 -10.48 -4.92 -3.08
N GLU A 125 -11.25 -5.59 -3.97
CA GLU A 125 -11.49 -5.05 -5.31
C GLU A 125 -12.26 -3.74 -5.25
N HIS A 126 -13.33 -3.65 -4.46
CA HIS A 126 -14.06 -2.39 -4.25
C HIS A 126 -13.17 -1.28 -3.69
N TYR A 127 -12.22 -1.61 -2.79
CA TYR A 127 -11.29 -0.60 -2.27
C TYR A 127 -10.31 -0.13 -3.36
N ARG A 128 -9.81 -1.04 -4.21
CA ARG A 128 -8.96 -0.66 -5.33
C ARG A 128 -9.69 0.23 -6.35
N GLU A 129 -10.97 -0.06 -6.64
CA GLU A 129 -11.82 0.81 -7.46
C GLU A 129 -11.95 2.20 -6.80
N THR A 130 -12.28 2.23 -5.51
CA THR A 130 -12.36 3.45 -4.72
C THR A 130 -11.06 4.29 -4.77
N TYR A 131 -9.90 3.65 -4.70
CA TYR A 131 -8.60 4.34 -4.78
C TYR A 131 -8.34 4.89 -6.19
N ARG A 132 -8.70 4.15 -7.24
CA ARG A 132 -8.60 4.64 -8.63
C ARG A 132 -9.50 5.84 -8.85
N ASP A 133 -10.72 5.84 -8.28
CA ASP A 133 -11.63 6.96 -8.35
C ASP A 133 -11.07 8.19 -7.65
N LEU A 134 -10.60 8.03 -6.42
CA LEU A 134 -9.99 9.11 -5.63
C LEU A 134 -8.77 9.72 -6.35
N VAL A 135 -7.91 8.89 -6.93
CA VAL A 135 -6.76 9.32 -7.73
C VAL A 135 -7.20 10.17 -8.93
N ARG A 136 -8.24 9.75 -9.65
CA ARG A 136 -8.78 10.50 -10.80
C ARG A 136 -9.39 11.85 -10.37
N GLU A 137 -10.18 11.85 -9.31
CA GLU A 137 -10.87 13.03 -8.79
C GLU A 137 -9.88 14.09 -8.28
N GLN A 138 -8.88 13.67 -7.54
CA GLN A 138 -7.88 14.56 -6.92
C GLN A 138 -6.62 14.74 -7.76
N LYS A 139 -6.50 14.07 -8.92
CA LYS A 139 -5.31 14.09 -9.80
C LYS A 139 -4.03 13.69 -9.06
N LEU A 140 -4.12 12.61 -8.28
CA LEU A 140 -3.00 12.02 -7.56
C LEU A 140 -2.24 11.01 -8.41
N ASP A 141 -1.08 10.62 -7.91
CA ASP A 141 -0.30 9.50 -8.46
C ASP A 141 -0.67 8.20 -7.73
N ILE A 142 -0.45 7.05 -8.39
CA ILE A 142 -0.76 5.74 -7.85
C ILE A 142 0.34 4.72 -8.16
N ILE A 143 0.72 3.93 -7.16
CA ILE A 143 1.58 2.76 -7.33
C ILE A 143 0.70 1.52 -7.40
N ASP A 144 0.83 0.72 -8.45
CA ASP A 144 0.05 -0.51 -8.62
C ASP A 144 0.82 -1.73 -8.09
N PHE A 145 0.55 -2.12 -6.84
CA PHE A 145 1.06 -3.39 -6.30
C PHE A 145 0.12 -4.58 -6.59
N TYR A 146 -1.04 -4.36 -7.20
CA TYR A 146 -1.99 -5.40 -7.51
C TYR A 146 -1.59 -6.19 -8.76
N THR A 147 -1.48 -5.51 -9.90
CA THR A 147 -1.29 -6.16 -11.21
C THR A 147 -0.03 -7.04 -11.29
N PRO A 148 1.15 -6.62 -10.79
CA PRO A 148 2.36 -7.44 -10.88
C PRO A 148 2.31 -8.75 -10.10
N LEU A 149 1.47 -8.82 -9.05
CA LEU A 149 1.33 -9.99 -8.18
C LEU A 149 0.12 -10.87 -8.54
N LEU A 150 -0.74 -10.38 -9.45
CA LEU A 150 -1.96 -11.05 -9.87
C LEU A 150 -1.67 -12.19 -10.85
N ASP A 151 -2.30 -13.32 -10.65
CA ASP A 151 -2.49 -14.37 -11.66
C ASP A 151 -3.77 -14.06 -12.44
N ALA A 152 -3.60 -13.64 -13.69
CA ALA A 152 -4.71 -13.20 -14.53
C ALA A 152 -5.68 -14.36 -14.89
N ASP A 153 -5.21 -15.60 -14.89
CA ASP A 153 -6.03 -16.76 -15.22
C ASP A 153 -6.98 -17.13 -14.08
N THR A 154 -6.56 -16.90 -12.85
CA THR A 154 -7.33 -17.28 -11.65
C THR A 154 -8.00 -16.09 -10.95
N GLY A 155 -7.52 -14.87 -11.17
CA GLY A 155 -7.96 -13.67 -10.44
C GLY A 155 -7.41 -13.56 -9.01
N TRP A 156 -6.51 -14.45 -8.60
CA TRP A 156 -5.88 -14.49 -7.29
C TRP A 156 -4.40 -14.10 -7.36
N GLY A 157 -3.77 -13.93 -6.20
CA GLY A 157 -2.33 -13.74 -6.15
C GLY A 157 -1.57 -14.97 -6.63
N LYS A 158 -0.44 -14.77 -7.32
CA LYS A 158 0.46 -15.88 -7.73
C LYS A 158 1.09 -16.51 -6.49
N LYS A 159 1.01 -17.83 -6.37
CA LYS A 159 1.49 -18.60 -5.23
C LYS A 159 2.91 -18.23 -4.78
N GLU A 160 3.83 -18.06 -5.71
CA GLU A 160 5.22 -17.76 -5.39
C GLU A 160 5.44 -16.38 -4.75
N PHE A 161 4.48 -15.48 -4.87
CA PHE A 161 4.58 -14.13 -4.30
C PHE A 161 3.97 -14.00 -2.90
N PHE A 162 3.38 -15.06 -2.36
CA PHE A 162 2.72 -15.00 -1.06
C PHE A 162 3.26 -16.02 -0.06
N HIS A 163 3.29 -15.60 1.19
CA HIS A 163 3.51 -16.42 2.38
C HIS A 163 2.20 -16.46 3.16
N GLY A 164 1.44 -17.54 2.98
CA GLY A 164 0.06 -17.61 3.46
C GLY A 164 -0.92 -16.96 2.47
N ASP A 165 -1.93 -16.28 2.97
CA ASP A 165 -3.04 -15.74 2.19
C ASP A 165 -2.86 -14.27 1.74
N ALA A 166 -2.48 -13.39 2.65
CA ALA A 166 -2.41 -11.95 2.39
C ALA A 166 -0.98 -11.38 2.39
N HIS A 167 -0.01 -12.04 3.03
CA HIS A 167 1.33 -11.50 3.19
C HIS A 167 2.26 -11.92 2.06
N PRO A 168 3.00 -10.97 1.47
CA PRO A 168 3.98 -11.31 0.44
C PRO A 168 5.10 -12.19 0.98
N SER A 169 5.57 -13.12 0.14
CA SER A 169 6.84 -13.81 0.33
C SER A 169 8.01 -12.85 0.08
N LEU A 170 9.26 -13.26 0.37
CA LEU A 170 10.44 -12.47 -0.02
C LEU A 170 10.45 -12.14 -1.52
N LYS A 171 9.97 -13.08 -2.36
CA LYS A 171 9.82 -12.85 -3.81
C LYS A 171 8.73 -11.83 -4.11
N GLY A 172 7.63 -11.86 -3.34
CA GLY A 172 6.55 -10.88 -3.42
C GLY A 172 7.02 -9.47 -3.04
N TYR A 173 7.72 -9.32 -1.90
CA TYR A 173 8.29 -8.03 -1.50
C TYR A 173 9.30 -7.49 -2.49
N ARG A 174 10.13 -8.37 -3.09
CA ARG A 174 11.05 -7.99 -4.16
C ARG A 174 10.28 -7.45 -5.36
N LYS A 175 9.19 -8.12 -5.75
CA LYS A 175 8.34 -7.66 -6.86
C LYS A 175 7.66 -6.32 -6.57
N MET A 176 7.19 -6.10 -5.35
CA MET A 176 6.68 -4.80 -4.92
C MET A 176 7.79 -3.74 -4.94
N GLY A 177 8.99 -4.07 -4.47
CA GLY A 177 10.16 -3.17 -4.52
C GLY A 177 10.50 -2.75 -5.95
N GLU A 178 10.59 -3.71 -6.88
CA GLU A 178 10.80 -3.43 -8.31
C GLU A 178 9.74 -2.49 -8.88
N THR A 179 8.47 -2.70 -8.51
CA THR A 179 7.37 -1.84 -8.94
C THR A 179 7.49 -0.42 -8.39
N ALA A 180 7.83 -0.28 -7.10
CA ALA A 180 8.04 1.02 -6.48
C ALA A 180 9.26 1.75 -7.10
N VAL A 181 10.35 1.04 -7.36
CA VAL A 181 11.56 1.57 -8.02
C VAL A 181 11.21 2.11 -9.41
N ALA A 182 10.52 1.33 -10.24
CA ALA A 182 10.12 1.75 -11.58
C ALA A 182 9.24 3.01 -11.54
N PHE A 183 8.30 3.07 -10.58
CA PHE A 183 7.47 4.25 -10.37
C PHE A 183 8.31 5.47 -9.96
N LEU A 184 9.20 5.32 -8.98
CA LEU A 184 10.02 6.43 -8.47
C LEU A 184 11.01 6.96 -9.50
N TYR A 185 11.61 6.11 -10.34
CA TYR A 185 12.42 6.55 -11.46
C TYR A 185 11.63 7.40 -12.46
N ALA A 186 10.44 6.96 -12.83
CA ALA A 186 9.57 7.74 -13.73
C ALA A 186 9.11 9.05 -13.08
N TYR A 187 8.80 9.01 -11.78
CA TYR A 187 8.30 10.15 -11.02
C TYR A 187 9.32 11.26 -10.79
N TYR A 188 10.58 10.89 -10.50
CA TYR A 188 11.67 11.85 -10.24
C TYR A 188 12.58 12.09 -11.45
N GLY A 189 12.45 11.32 -12.52
CA GLY A 189 13.33 11.41 -13.69
C GLY A 189 14.77 10.96 -13.40
N LEU A 190 14.94 9.90 -12.59
CA LEU A 190 16.23 9.35 -12.17
C LEU A 190 16.82 8.42 -13.22
#